data_4ad3d1c4cf5b168ff1fdc9efc02db54c
#
_entry.id   4ad3d1c4cf5b168ff1fdc9efc02db54c
#
_cell.length_a   1.000
_cell.length_b   1.000
_cell.length_c   1.000
_cell.angle_alpha   90.00
_cell.angle_beta   90.00
_cell.angle_gamma   90.00
#
_symmetry.space_group_name_H-M   'P 1'
#
loop_
_entity.id
_entity.type
_entity.pdbx_description
1 polymer ?
#
loop_
_entity_poly.entity_id
_entity_poly.type
_entity_poly.pdbx_seq_one_letter_code
_entity_poly.pdbx_strand_id
1 'polypeptide(L)'
;MLAVVIATSLVLVACAGGGAAGQGGREITIKALDIKYDTTTITAKVGETLTVTLENDGSLEHSLIIDELNVKIEHVQPGQKGSATFTLASPGTYTYYCDIPGHRQAHMEGTLTVNP
;
A
#
# COMPACT_ATOMS: atom_id res chain seq x y z
N MET A 1 -10.60 -58.14 36.72
CA MET A 1 -9.85 -56.86 36.75
C MET A 1 -10.09 -56.16 35.43
N LEU A 2 -10.94 -55.11 35.44
CA LEU A 2 -11.30 -54.41 34.27
C LEU A 2 -10.46 -53.11 34.21
N ALA A 3 -9.55 -53.01 33.25
CA ALA A 3 -8.74 -51.82 33.07
C ALA A 3 -9.53 -50.81 32.19
N VAL A 4 -9.95 -49.69 32.79
CA VAL A 4 -10.55 -48.59 32.07
C VAL A 4 -9.43 -47.73 31.54
N VAL A 5 -9.27 -47.72 30.22
CA VAL A 5 -8.42 -46.80 29.52
C VAL A 5 -9.20 -45.50 29.25
N ILE A 6 -8.90 -44.48 30.00
CA ILE A 6 -9.46 -43.13 29.73
C ILE A 6 -8.58 -42.49 28.64
N ALA A 7 -9.16 -42.45 27.44
CA ALA A 7 -8.56 -41.69 26.36
C ALA A 7 -8.88 -40.20 26.56
N THR A 8 -7.92 -39.45 27.04
CA THR A 8 -8.00 -37.99 27.06
C THR A 8 -7.78 -37.44 25.67
N SER A 9 -8.90 -37.08 25.02
CA SER A 9 -8.86 -36.37 23.75
C SER A 9 -8.35 -34.95 23.99
N LEU A 10 -7.13 -34.69 23.60
CA LEU A 10 -6.57 -33.36 23.56
C LEU A 10 -7.20 -32.61 22.38
N VAL A 11 -8.18 -31.77 22.67
CA VAL A 11 -8.73 -30.86 21.66
C VAL A 11 -7.69 -29.78 21.45
N LEU A 12 -6.92 -29.87 20.37
CA LEU A 12 -6.14 -28.75 19.87
C LEU A 12 -7.12 -27.72 19.31
N VAL A 13 -7.41 -26.68 20.09
CA VAL A 13 -8.03 -25.48 19.57
C VAL A 13 -6.96 -24.77 18.77
N ALA A 14 -6.92 -25.06 17.49
CA ALA A 14 -6.16 -24.24 16.57
C ALA A 14 -6.86 -22.87 16.52
N CYS A 15 -6.31 -21.88 17.20
CA CYS A 15 -6.62 -20.48 16.92
C CYS A 15 -6.20 -20.21 15.48
N ALA A 16 -7.07 -20.48 14.52
CA ALA A 16 -6.90 -19.99 13.17
C ALA A 16 -6.85 -18.46 13.27
N GLY A 17 -5.69 -17.88 12.90
CA GLY A 17 -5.30 -16.52 13.17
C GLY A 17 -6.23 -15.44 12.66
N GLY A 18 -7.42 -15.32 13.23
CA GLY A 18 -8.32 -14.21 12.98
C GLY A 18 -7.78 -12.86 13.44
N GLY A 19 -6.71 -12.83 14.25
CA GLY A 19 -6.09 -11.60 14.72
C GLY A 19 -5.28 -10.83 13.69
N ALA A 20 -4.88 -11.46 12.58
CA ALA A 20 -4.11 -10.79 11.53
C ALA A 20 -4.97 -9.98 10.56
N ALA A 21 -6.28 -10.20 10.51
CA ALA A 21 -7.18 -9.57 9.54
C ALA A 21 -7.31 -8.04 9.71
N GLY A 22 -7.06 -7.48 10.91
CA GLY A 22 -7.10 -6.04 11.17
C GLY A 22 -5.81 -5.30 10.81
N GLN A 23 -4.73 -6.01 10.50
CA GLN A 23 -3.41 -5.43 10.24
C GLN A 23 -2.95 -5.61 8.80
N GLY A 24 -3.64 -6.40 8.02
CA GLY A 24 -3.39 -6.55 6.61
C GLY A 24 -3.91 -5.33 5.87
N GLY A 25 -3.09 -4.32 5.73
CA GLY A 25 -3.41 -3.16 4.91
C GLY A 25 -3.69 -3.56 3.47
N ARG A 26 -4.34 -2.68 2.74
CA ARG A 26 -4.56 -2.86 1.32
C ARG A 26 -3.30 -2.54 0.54
N GLU A 27 -2.91 -3.41 -0.35
CA GLU A 27 -1.80 -3.18 -1.26
C GLU A 27 -2.28 -2.57 -2.57
N ILE A 28 -1.58 -1.55 -3.03
CA ILE A 28 -1.83 -0.87 -4.29
C ILE A 28 -0.52 -0.80 -5.05
N THR A 29 -0.51 -1.30 -6.27
CA THR A 29 0.63 -1.13 -7.18
C THR A 29 0.29 -0.06 -8.20
N ILE A 30 1.16 0.95 -8.30
CA ILE A 30 1.11 2.00 -9.30
C ILE A 30 2.30 1.80 -10.22
N LYS A 31 2.06 1.72 -11.51
CA LYS A 31 3.13 1.66 -12.50
C LYS A 31 3.49 3.06 -12.96
N ALA A 32 4.77 3.36 -12.87
CA ALA A 32 5.32 4.56 -13.47
C ALA A 32 5.74 4.26 -14.91
N LEU A 33 5.18 4.99 -15.82
CA LEU A 33 5.54 5.01 -17.22
C LEU A 33 6.24 6.35 -17.53
N ASP A 34 6.79 6.52 -18.69
CA ASP A 34 7.39 7.80 -19.09
C ASP A 34 6.29 8.75 -19.58
N ILE A 35 6.08 9.61 -18.89
CA ILE A 35 6.00 10.53 -17.78
C ILE A 35 4.55 10.52 -17.29
N LYS A 36 4.11 9.41 -16.73
CA LYS A 36 2.74 9.25 -16.19
C LYS A 36 2.65 8.06 -15.24
N TYR A 37 1.63 8.06 -14.40
CA TYR A 37 1.19 6.87 -13.69
C TYR A 37 0.08 6.16 -14.46
N ASP A 38 0.04 4.84 -14.37
CA ASP A 38 -1.09 4.04 -14.91
C ASP A 38 -2.36 4.21 -14.08
N THR A 39 -2.20 4.58 -12.81
CA THR A 39 -3.30 4.79 -11.86
C THR A 39 -3.26 6.24 -11.38
N THR A 40 -4.33 6.99 -11.65
CA THR A 40 -4.42 8.41 -11.31
C THR A 40 -5.48 8.74 -10.27
N THR A 41 -6.24 7.74 -9.83
CA THR A 41 -7.26 7.89 -8.79
C THR A 41 -7.27 6.69 -7.86
N ILE A 42 -7.14 6.96 -6.58
CA ILE A 42 -7.27 5.96 -5.51
C ILE A 42 -8.33 6.45 -4.55
N THR A 43 -9.23 5.58 -4.14
CA THR A 43 -10.25 5.85 -3.12
C THR A 43 -10.01 4.95 -1.92
N ALA A 44 -10.05 5.53 -0.74
CA ALA A 44 -9.87 4.82 0.52
C ALA A 44 -10.77 5.41 1.62
N LYS A 45 -10.73 4.82 2.80
CA LYS A 45 -11.45 5.29 3.99
C LYS A 45 -10.47 5.64 5.10
N VAL A 46 -10.90 6.55 5.97
CA VAL A 46 -10.18 6.84 7.21
C VAL A 46 -9.96 5.55 8.01
N GLY A 47 -8.78 5.39 8.54
CA GLY A 47 -8.37 4.21 9.30
C GLY A 47 -7.73 3.10 8.48
N GLU A 48 -7.85 3.12 7.15
CA GLU A 48 -7.14 2.15 6.31
C GLU A 48 -5.64 2.35 6.37
N THR A 49 -4.92 1.25 6.34
CA THR A 49 -3.49 1.23 6.11
C THR A 49 -3.24 0.81 4.67
N LEU A 50 -2.52 1.62 3.94
CA LEU A 50 -2.16 1.35 2.55
C LEU A 50 -0.67 1.02 2.45
N THR A 51 -0.36 0.01 1.65
CA THR A 51 1.00 -0.20 1.14
C THR A 51 0.98 0.13 -0.34
N VAL A 52 1.61 1.23 -0.71
CA VAL A 52 1.73 1.65 -2.10
C VAL A 52 3.09 1.21 -2.62
N THR A 53 3.09 0.48 -3.70
CA THR A 53 4.29 0.08 -4.43
C THR A 53 4.33 0.83 -5.75
N LEU A 54 5.40 1.57 -5.98
CA LEU A 54 5.71 2.17 -7.26
C LEU A 54 6.61 1.21 -8.05
N GLU A 55 6.11 0.75 -9.17
CA GLU A 55 6.85 -0.13 -10.08
C GLU A 55 7.23 0.68 -11.32
N ASN A 56 8.53 0.82 -11.57
CA ASN A 56 8.99 1.63 -12.70
C ASN A 56 9.10 0.78 -13.97
N ASP A 57 8.09 0.90 -14.82
CA ASP A 57 8.01 0.26 -16.12
C ASP A 57 8.45 1.21 -17.26
N GLY A 58 8.97 2.39 -16.90
CA GLY A 58 9.49 3.36 -17.84
C GLY A 58 10.98 3.22 -18.08
N SER A 59 11.56 4.19 -18.80
CA SER A 59 12.99 4.28 -19.07
C SER A 59 13.69 5.38 -18.28
N LEU A 60 12.94 6.19 -17.54
CA LEU A 60 13.43 7.27 -16.70
C LEU A 60 13.28 6.92 -15.22
N GLU A 61 14.04 7.61 -14.36
CA GLU A 61 13.82 7.57 -12.91
C GLU A 61 12.47 8.20 -12.58
N HIS A 62 11.77 7.60 -11.62
CA HIS A 62 10.49 8.10 -11.14
C HIS A 62 10.40 8.07 -9.61
N SER A 63 9.46 8.81 -9.08
CA SER A 63 9.14 8.85 -7.65
C SER A 63 7.63 8.92 -7.44
N LEU A 64 7.20 8.79 -6.18
CA LEU A 64 5.82 9.06 -5.78
C LEU A 64 5.85 9.70 -4.40
N ILE A 65 5.37 10.92 -4.34
CA ILE A 65 5.38 11.77 -3.14
C ILE A 65 3.95 12.12 -2.77
N ILE A 66 3.62 12.05 -1.48
CA ILE A 66 2.39 12.63 -0.92
C ILE A 66 2.82 13.52 0.25
N ASP A 67 2.87 14.81 0.02
CA ASP A 67 3.43 15.78 0.98
C ASP A 67 2.71 15.74 2.34
N GLU A 68 1.39 15.81 2.33
CA GLU A 68 0.58 15.89 3.55
C GLU A 68 0.65 14.63 4.42
N LEU A 69 1.02 13.51 3.84
CA LEU A 69 1.17 12.24 4.55
C LEU A 69 2.64 11.87 4.81
N ASN A 70 3.56 12.74 4.41
CA ASN A 70 5.00 12.50 4.48
C ASN A 70 5.40 11.15 3.85
N VAL A 71 4.78 10.83 2.73
CA VAL A 71 5.08 9.63 1.95
C VAL A 71 6.08 9.99 0.86
N LYS A 72 7.17 9.23 0.81
CA LYS A 72 8.23 9.43 -0.17
C LYS A 72 8.73 8.08 -0.68
N ILE A 73 8.42 7.80 -1.92
CA ILE A 73 9.01 6.69 -2.68
C ILE A 73 9.89 7.34 -3.73
N GLU A 74 11.19 7.38 -3.48
CA GLU A 74 12.13 8.17 -4.26
C GLU A 74 13.11 7.28 -5.03
N HIS A 75 13.69 7.84 -6.08
CA HIS A 75 14.80 7.24 -6.83
C HIS A 75 14.54 5.83 -7.36
N VAL A 76 13.31 5.58 -7.82
CA VAL A 76 12.97 4.28 -8.40
C VAL A 76 13.48 4.24 -9.83
N GLN A 77 14.52 3.44 -10.05
CA GLN A 77 15.14 3.29 -11.36
C GLN A 77 14.30 2.39 -12.28
N PRO A 78 14.48 2.47 -13.61
CA PRO A 78 13.81 1.57 -14.54
C PRO A 78 13.96 0.09 -14.14
N GLY A 79 12.85 -0.64 -14.10
CA GLY A 79 12.81 -2.03 -13.69
C GLY A 79 12.83 -2.26 -12.17
N GLN A 80 12.93 -1.21 -11.38
CA GLN A 80 12.95 -1.27 -9.92
C GLN A 80 11.57 -1.00 -9.31
N LYS A 81 11.45 -1.29 -8.02
CA LYS A 81 10.25 -1.00 -7.21
C LYS A 81 10.64 -0.28 -5.94
N GLY A 82 9.75 0.56 -5.47
CA GLY A 82 9.82 1.14 -4.14
C GLY A 82 8.45 1.08 -3.48
N SER A 83 8.40 1.02 -2.16
CA SER A 83 7.13 0.92 -1.43
C SER A 83 7.12 1.82 -0.21
N ALA A 84 5.92 2.24 0.18
CA ALA A 84 5.66 2.92 1.44
C ALA A 84 4.36 2.41 2.04
N THR A 85 4.33 2.27 3.37
CA THR A 85 3.15 1.87 4.13
C THR A 85 2.77 3.01 5.05
N PHE A 86 1.50 3.41 5.01
CA PHE A 86 0.99 4.52 5.81
C PHE A 86 -0.47 4.32 6.15
N THR A 87 -0.91 4.91 7.28
CA THR A 87 -2.29 4.85 7.76
C THR A 87 -2.97 6.19 7.54
N LEU A 88 -4.20 6.15 7.04
CA LEU A 88 -4.99 7.32 6.69
C LEU A 88 -5.74 7.83 7.92
N ALA A 89 -5.21 8.85 8.58
CA ALA A 89 -5.76 9.39 9.82
C ALA A 89 -6.90 10.39 9.61
N SER A 90 -6.97 11.05 8.46
CA SER A 90 -7.93 12.13 8.21
C SER A 90 -8.57 12.01 6.84
N PRO A 91 -9.87 12.32 6.71
CA PRO A 91 -10.52 12.38 5.41
C PRO A 91 -10.01 13.57 4.61
N GLY A 92 -10.12 13.49 3.31
CA GLY A 92 -9.73 14.57 2.41
C GLY A 92 -9.24 14.07 1.08
N THR A 93 -8.78 15.00 0.27
CA THR A 93 -8.19 14.73 -1.04
C THR A 93 -6.71 15.06 -0.99
N TYR A 94 -5.90 14.09 -1.33
CA TYR A 94 -4.44 14.18 -1.32
C TYR A 94 -3.93 13.99 -2.74
N THR A 95 -2.91 14.76 -3.11
CA THR A 95 -2.25 14.60 -4.41
C THR A 95 -0.99 13.77 -4.23
N TYR A 96 -0.79 12.76 -5.07
CA TYR A 96 0.49 12.11 -5.23
C TYR A 96 1.12 12.51 -6.57
N TYR A 97 2.43 12.69 -6.58
CA TYR A 97 3.13 13.18 -7.76
C TYR A 97 4.57 12.69 -7.84
N CYS A 98 5.13 12.78 -9.02
CA CYS A 98 6.56 12.54 -9.25
C CYS A 98 7.33 13.85 -9.11
N ASP A 99 8.33 13.88 -8.24
CA ASP A 99 9.14 15.08 -7.98
C ASP A 99 10.39 15.20 -8.86
N ILE A 100 10.58 14.27 -9.78
CA ILE A 100 11.63 14.40 -10.77
C ILE A 100 11.38 15.67 -11.60
N PRO A 101 12.40 16.54 -11.78
CA PRO A 101 12.21 17.80 -12.48
C PRO A 101 11.49 17.64 -13.83
N GLY A 102 10.42 18.41 -14.03
CA GLY A 102 9.61 18.39 -15.25
C GLY A 102 8.49 17.36 -15.29
N HIS A 103 8.53 16.34 -14.42
CA HIS A 103 7.53 15.25 -14.46
C HIS A 103 6.16 15.69 -13.95
N ARG A 104 6.10 16.44 -12.85
CA ARG A 104 4.83 16.98 -12.35
C ARG A 104 4.22 17.98 -13.33
N GLN A 105 5.04 18.80 -13.96
CA GLN A 105 4.62 19.75 -14.99
C GLN A 105 4.03 19.02 -16.23
N ALA A 106 4.46 17.81 -16.49
CA ALA A 106 3.91 16.94 -17.52
C ALA A 106 2.69 16.14 -17.04
N HIS A 107 2.13 16.50 -15.87
CA HIS A 107 0.95 15.88 -15.26
C HIS A 107 1.19 14.45 -14.72
N MET A 108 2.42 14.12 -14.33
CA MET A 108 2.69 12.86 -13.61
C MET A 108 2.24 13.00 -12.16
N GLU A 109 0.94 12.93 -11.97
CA GLU A 109 0.27 13.07 -10.68
C GLU A 109 -1.05 12.31 -10.64
N GLY A 110 -1.57 12.10 -9.44
CA GLY A 110 -2.85 11.46 -9.21
C GLY A 110 -3.47 11.94 -7.90
N THR A 111 -4.66 11.45 -7.63
CA THR A 111 -5.47 11.85 -6.48
C THR A 111 -5.81 10.65 -5.60
N LEU A 112 -5.56 10.78 -4.32
CA LEU A 112 -6.01 9.87 -3.28
C LEU A 112 -7.16 10.55 -2.53
N THR A 113 -8.36 10.00 -2.66
CA THR A 113 -9.54 10.46 -1.94
C THR A 113 -9.79 9.57 -0.75
N VAL A 114 -9.78 10.16 0.44
CA VAL A 114 -10.02 9.47 1.71
C VAL A 114 -11.38 9.88 2.24
N ASN A 115 -12.31 8.94 2.25
CA ASN A 115 -13.67 9.15 2.74
C ASN A 115 -13.75 8.93 4.26
N PRO A 116 -14.70 9.61 4.93
CA PRO A 116 -14.98 9.40 6.35
C PRO A 116 -15.30 7.96 6.69
#